data_4857123f181e0f32029e6bcd1fbda072
#
_entry.id   4857123f181e0f32029e6bcd1fbda072
#
_cell.length_a   1.000
_cell.length_b   1.000
_cell.length_c   1.000
_cell.angle_alpha   90.00
_cell.angle_beta   90.00
_cell.angle_gamma   90.00
#
_symmetry.space_group_name_H-M   'P 1'
#
loop_
_entity.id
_entity.type
_entity.pdbx_description
1 polymer ?
#
loop_
_entity_poly.entity_id
_entity_poly.type
_entity_poly.pdbx_seq_one_letter_code
_entity_poly.pdbx_strand_id
1 'polypeptide(L)'
;MSKIKKTDHFYLVDGSGYIFRAYYALPPLSRKSDGLPTGAVIGFCNMLFKLLEDSRSDDSKQKPTHFAVIFDSARKNFRNEIYKDYKANRSEAPDDLAPQFEYIRKAVKAFNLPSIEQINYEADDLLATYAQQIIKLGAKVTIISSDKD
;
A
#
# COMPACT_ATOMS: atom_id res chain seq x y z
N MET A 1 -15.37 -19.51 2.27
CA MET A 1 -15.00 -18.21 2.83
C MET A 1 -15.27 -18.17 4.32
N SER A 2 -14.26 -17.88 5.09
CA SER A 2 -14.47 -17.66 6.53
C SER A 2 -15.16 -16.30 6.74
N LYS A 3 -16.15 -16.30 7.61
CA LYS A 3 -16.85 -15.05 7.97
C LYS A 3 -15.93 -14.16 8.81
N ILE A 4 -16.01 -12.86 8.60
CA ILE A 4 -15.36 -11.88 9.45
C ILE A 4 -15.99 -11.91 10.83
N LYS A 5 -15.17 -12.04 11.86
CA LYS A 5 -15.60 -12.11 13.24
C LYS A 5 -15.40 -10.78 13.94
N LYS A 6 -16.19 -10.51 14.98
CA LYS A 6 -16.03 -9.29 15.79
C LYS A 6 -14.66 -9.21 16.47
N THR A 7 -14.00 -10.34 16.67
CA THR A 7 -12.65 -10.40 17.23
C THR A 7 -11.55 -10.16 16.20
N ASP A 8 -11.91 -10.07 14.92
CA ASP A 8 -10.92 -9.84 13.87
C ASP A 8 -10.41 -8.41 13.89
N HIS A 9 -9.14 -8.25 13.54
CA HIS A 9 -8.48 -6.97 13.44
C HIS A 9 -7.76 -6.89 12.09
N PHE A 10 -8.19 -5.96 11.25
CA PHE A 10 -7.62 -5.76 9.92
C PHE A 10 -6.58 -4.66 9.94
N TYR A 11 -5.42 -4.94 9.39
CA TYR A 11 -4.43 -3.93 9.05
C TYR A 11 -4.52 -3.65 7.56
N LEU A 12 -4.82 -2.40 7.20
CA LEU A 12 -4.87 -1.96 5.81
C LEU A 12 -3.74 -0.96 5.59
N VAL A 13 -2.82 -1.31 4.71
CA VAL A 13 -1.62 -0.51 4.45
C VAL A 13 -1.80 0.30 3.18
N ASP A 14 -1.56 1.60 3.25
CA ASP A 14 -1.47 2.46 2.08
C ASP A 14 -0.16 2.18 1.35
N GLY A 15 -0.21 1.26 0.39
CA GLY A 15 0.97 0.83 -0.35
C GLY A 15 1.56 1.92 -1.23
N SER A 16 0.71 2.75 -1.82
CA SER A 16 1.18 3.84 -2.68
C SER A 16 1.95 4.88 -1.90
N GLY A 17 1.46 5.26 -0.71
CA GLY A 17 2.19 6.16 0.18
C GLY A 17 3.54 5.59 0.59
N TYR A 18 3.58 4.30 0.90
CA TYR A 18 4.82 3.61 1.26
C TYR A 18 5.83 3.60 0.11
N ILE A 19 5.36 3.44 -1.14
CA ILE A 19 6.24 3.46 -2.31
C ILE A 19 7.01 4.78 -2.40
N PHE A 20 6.29 5.90 -2.32
CA PHE A 20 6.93 7.22 -2.44
C PHE A 20 7.85 7.49 -1.25
N ARG A 21 7.45 7.11 -0.05
CA ARG A 21 8.31 7.25 1.11
C ARG A 21 9.59 6.44 0.97
N ALA A 22 9.48 5.21 0.49
CA ALA A 22 10.63 4.34 0.27
C ALA A 22 11.56 4.91 -0.81
N TYR A 23 10.96 5.43 -1.89
CA TYR A 23 11.73 6.00 -2.99
C TYR A 23 12.61 7.17 -2.54
N TYR A 24 12.06 8.07 -1.72
CA TYR A 24 12.79 9.25 -1.26
C TYR A 24 13.70 9.00 -0.04
N ALA A 25 13.54 7.86 0.63
CA ALA A 25 14.30 7.55 1.85
C ALA A 25 15.70 7.02 1.57
N LEU A 26 15.92 6.39 0.42
CA LEU A 26 17.20 5.77 0.07
C LEU A 26 17.83 6.45 -1.14
N PRO A 27 19.17 6.47 -1.22
CA PRO A 27 19.82 6.91 -2.44
C PRO A 27 19.47 5.97 -3.60
N PRO A 28 19.59 6.44 -4.85
CA PRO A 28 19.31 5.58 -6.01
C PRO A 28 20.18 4.33 -5.99
N LEU A 29 19.51 3.17 -6.01
CA LEU A 29 20.15 1.87 -6.08
C LEU A 29 19.69 1.15 -7.34
N SER A 30 20.56 0.36 -7.92
CA SER A 30 20.23 -0.40 -9.13
C SER A 30 20.82 -1.79 -9.10
N ARG A 31 20.16 -2.71 -9.81
CA ARG A 31 20.61 -4.09 -9.94
C ARG A 31 21.82 -4.16 -10.87
N LYS A 32 22.87 -4.84 -10.42
CA LYS A 32 24.14 -4.88 -11.17
C LYS A 32 24.01 -5.59 -12.51
N SER A 33 23.14 -6.59 -12.61
CA SER A 33 23.05 -7.41 -13.82
C SER A 33 22.51 -6.65 -15.03
N ASP A 34 21.62 -5.69 -14.85
CA ASP A 34 20.96 -4.98 -15.95
C ASP A 34 20.68 -3.50 -15.66
N GLY A 35 21.12 -3.00 -14.52
CA GLY A 35 20.93 -1.59 -14.15
C GLY A 35 19.50 -1.24 -13.73
N LEU A 36 18.62 -2.22 -13.53
CA LEU A 36 17.26 -1.94 -13.10
C LEU A 36 17.25 -1.21 -11.76
N PRO A 37 16.53 -0.08 -11.63
CA PRO A 37 16.41 0.61 -10.34
C PRO A 37 15.71 -0.27 -9.31
N THR A 38 16.25 -0.32 -8.08
CA THR A 38 15.75 -1.20 -7.01
C THR A 38 15.59 -0.51 -5.67
N GLY A 39 15.93 0.77 -5.56
CA GLY A 39 15.90 1.49 -4.27
C GLY A 39 14.53 1.50 -3.62
N ALA A 40 13.48 1.78 -4.38
CA ALA A 40 12.12 1.81 -3.84
C ALA A 40 11.64 0.40 -3.44
N VAL A 41 11.99 -0.62 -4.21
CA VAL A 41 11.65 -2.02 -3.88
C VAL A 41 12.28 -2.40 -2.54
N ILE A 42 13.57 -2.13 -2.37
CA ILE A 42 14.30 -2.46 -1.14
C ILE A 42 13.71 -1.69 0.05
N GLY A 43 13.50 -0.39 -0.10
CA GLY A 43 12.94 0.44 0.96
C GLY A 43 11.53 0.00 1.35
N PHE A 44 10.70 -0.31 0.36
CA PHE A 44 9.35 -0.80 0.59
C PHE A 44 9.36 -2.14 1.34
N CYS A 45 10.18 -3.08 0.91
CA CYS A 45 10.30 -4.37 1.56
C CYS A 45 10.78 -4.23 3.01
N ASN A 46 11.74 -3.35 3.28
CA ASN A 46 12.22 -3.10 4.62
C ASN A 46 11.13 -2.51 5.52
N MET A 47 10.37 -1.55 5.00
CA MET A 47 9.24 -0.95 5.73
C MET A 47 8.17 -1.98 6.05
N LEU A 48 7.82 -2.81 5.06
CA LEU A 48 6.79 -3.84 5.23
C LEU A 48 7.23 -4.91 6.23
N PHE A 49 8.47 -5.36 6.11
CA PHE A 49 9.04 -6.35 7.03
C PHE A 49 9.01 -5.84 8.48
N LYS A 50 9.44 -4.60 8.69
CA LYS A 50 9.42 -3.98 10.01
C LYS A 50 8.01 -3.88 10.56
N LEU A 51 7.05 -3.47 9.73
CA LEU A 51 5.65 -3.39 10.13
C LEU A 51 5.11 -4.75 10.57
N LEU A 52 5.42 -5.80 9.83
CA LEU A 52 5.01 -7.15 10.18
C LEU A 52 5.63 -7.63 11.49
N GLU A 53 6.92 -7.35 11.71
CA GLU A 53 7.58 -7.71 12.98
C GLU A 53 6.99 -6.95 14.15
N ASP A 54 6.81 -5.64 14.02
CA ASP A 54 6.26 -4.81 15.09
C ASP A 54 4.85 -5.25 15.46
N SER A 55 4.04 -5.65 14.47
CA SER A 55 2.68 -6.14 14.73
C SER A 55 2.63 -7.46 15.47
N ARG A 56 3.66 -8.29 15.33
CA ARG A 56 3.74 -9.60 16.02
C ARG A 56 4.31 -9.50 17.42
N SER A 57 5.19 -8.54 17.68
CA SER A 57 5.95 -8.44 18.92
C SER A 57 5.29 -7.57 19.98
N ASP A 58 4.29 -6.77 19.62
CA ASP A 58 3.63 -5.85 20.55
C ASP A 58 2.46 -6.56 21.26
N ASP A 59 2.75 -7.07 22.46
CA ASP A 59 1.74 -7.78 23.26
C ASP A 59 0.70 -6.84 23.87
N SER A 60 0.95 -5.54 23.92
CA SER A 60 0.01 -4.56 24.48
C SER A 60 -1.13 -4.22 23.54
N LYS A 61 -0.99 -4.53 22.26
CA LYS A 61 -1.98 -4.23 21.23
C LYS A 61 -2.64 -5.51 20.72
N GLN A 62 -3.89 -5.38 20.31
CA GLN A 62 -4.56 -6.48 19.63
C GLN A 62 -3.86 -6.73 18.28
N LYS A 63 -3.35 -7.93 18.11
CA LYS A 63 -2.60 -8.30 16.90
C LYS A 63 -3.55 -8.37 15.69
N PRO A 64 -3.04 -8.05 14.48
CA PRO A 64 -3.86 -8.20 13.29
C PRO A 64 -4.15 -9.66 12.98
N THR A 65 -5.39 -9.94 12.58
CA THR A 65 -5.80 -11.24 12.06
C THR A 65 -5.79 -11.24 10.53
N HIS A 66 -5.92 -10.07 9.94
CA HIS A 66 -5.93 -9.88 8.49
C HIS A 66 -5.04 -8.70 8.12
N PHE A 67 -4.40 -8.80 6.97
CA PHE A 67 -3.45 -7.81 6.51
C PHE A 67 -3.59 -7.66 5.01
N ALA A 68 -3.68 -6.44 4.53
CA ALA A 68 -3.74 -6.17 3.09
C ALA A 68 -2.96 -4.91 2.75
N VAL A 69 -2.35 -4.90 1.58
CA VAL A 69 -1.65 -3.73 1.04
C VAL A 69 -2.45 -3.21 -0.14
N ILE A 70 -2.80 -1.93 -0.12
CA ILE A 70 -3.71 -1.32 -1.09
C ILE A 70 -2.95 -0.28 -1.92
N PHE A 71 -3.12 -0.36 -3.23
CA PHE A 71 -2.41 0.49 -4.19
C PHE A 71 -3.38 1.30 -5.06
N ASP A 72 -2.89 2.43 -5.55
CA ASP A 72 -3.52 3.12 -6.66
C ASP A 72 -3.40 2.26 -7.91
N SER A 73 -4.47 2.20 -8.72
CA SER A 73 -4.44 1.39 -9.93
C SER A 73 -3.83 2.13 -11.11
N ALA A 74 -4.23 3.38 -11.29
CA ALA A 74 -3.82 4.16 -12.43
C ALA A 74 -3.83 5.64 -12.08
N ARG A 75 -3.12 6.42 -12.91
CA ARG A 75 -3.07 7.86 -12.77
C ARG A 75 -4.44 8.51 -12.93
N LYS A 76 -5.25 8.01 -13.88
CA LYS A 76 -6.61 8.49 -14.10
C LYS A 76 -7.60 7.64 -13.34
N ASN A 77 -8.56 8.26 -12.71
CA ASN A 77 -9.59 7.59 -11.91
C ASN A 77 -10.93 8.30 -12.13
N PHE A 78 -11.95 7.92 -11.36
CA PHE A 78 -13.29 8.49 -11.52
C PHE A 78 -13.30 10.03 -11.29
N ARG A 79 -12.37 10.57 -10.50
CA ARG A 79 -12.29 12.02 -10.30
C ARG A 79 -11.85 12.74 -11.56
N ASN A 80 -11.00 12.12 -12.38
CA ASN A 80 -10.61 12.65 -13.68
C ASN A 80 -11.77 12.62 -14.68
N GLU A 81 -12.68 11.67 -14.58
CA GLU A 81 -13.90 11.61 -15.40
C GLU A 81 -14.86 12.73 -15.05
N ILE A 82 -14.98 13.06 -13.76
CA ILE A 82 -15.84 14.15 -13.27
C ILE A 82 -15.17 15.51 -13.49
N TYR A 83 -13.87 15.60 -13.23
CA TYR A 83 -13.08 16.81 -13.35
C TYR A 83 -11.75 16.47 -14.04
N LYS A 84 -11.64 16.82 -15.31
CA LYS A 84 -10.49 16.45 -16.15
C LYS A 84 -9.15 16.95 -15.62
N ASP A 85 -9.16 18.08 -14.92
CA ASP A 85 -7.94 18.69 -14.38
C ASP A 85 -7.56 18.19 -13.00
N TYR A 86 -8.29 17.22 -12.45
CA TYR A 86 -7.95 16.64 -11.14
C TYR A 86 -6.55 16.05 -11.17
N LYS A 87 -5.67 16.62 -10.36
CA LYS A 87 -4.25 16.24 -10.28
C LYS A 87 -3.48 16.34 -11.63
N ALA A 88 -4.02 17.07 -12.61
CA ALA A 88 -3.39 17.19 -13.93
C ALA A 88 -2.00 17.84 -13.85
N ASN A 89 -1.77 18.71 -12.86
CA ASN A 89 -0.49 19.39 -12.66
C ASN A 89 0.55 18.55 -11.92
N ARG A 90 0.19 17.35 -11.44
CA ARG A 90 1.16 16.46 -10.82
C ARG A 90 2.02 15.83 -11.89
N SER A 91 3.33 15.87 -11.68
CA SER A 91 4.27 15.19 -12.57
C SER A 91 4.02 13.69 -12.52
N GLU A 92 4.35 13.01 -13.61
CA GLU A 92 4.33 11.56 -13.65
C GLU A 92 5.38 11.01 -12.67
N ALA A 93 5.24 9.71 -12.34
CA ALA A 93 6.24 9.05 -11.51
C ALA A 93 7.63 9.20 -12.14
N PRO A 94 8.68 9.40 -11.32
CA PRO A 94 10.03 9.44 -11.85
C PRO A 94 10.37 8.22 -12.70
N ASP A 95 11.20 8.42 -13.73
CA ASP A 95 11.55 7.37 -14.68
C ASP A 95 12.20 6.15 -14.01
N ASP A 96 12.92 6.37 -12.92
CA ASP A 96 13.55 5.28 -12.17
C ASP A 96 12.65 4.66 -11.12
N LEU A 97 11.47 5.23 -10.87
CA LEU A 97 10.48 4.66 -9.97
C LEU A 97 9.47 3.78 -10.68
N ALA A 98 8.96 4.23 -11.82
CA ALA A 98 7.88 3.52 -12.54
C ALA A 98 8.20 2.03 -12.78
N PRO A 99 9.42 1.63 -13.23
CA PRO A 99 9.74 0.23 -13.43
C PRO A 99 9.68 -0.62 -12.15
N GLN A 100 9.73 0.02 -10.99
CA GLN A 100 9.75 -0.70 -9.71
C GLN A 100 8.36 -1.06 -9.21
N PHE A 101 7.29 -0.44 -9.75
CA PHE A 101 5.93 -0.67 -9.27
C PHE A 101 5.51 -2.14 -9.35
N GLU A 102 5.81 -2.79 -10.47
CA GLU A 102 5.47 -4.21 -10.65
C GLU A 102 6.22 -5.09 -9.66
N TYR A 103 7.50 -4.80 -9.44
CA TYR A 103 8.33 -5.58 -8.50
C TYR A 103 7.87 -5.39 -7.06
N ILE A 104 7.38 -4.20 -6.70
CA ILE A 104 6.81 -3.96 -5.38
C ILE A 104 5.56 -4.80 -5.18
N ARG A 105 4.67 -4.88 -6.17
CA ARG A 105 3.49 -5.73 -6.10
C ARG A 105 3.84 -7.21 -5.99
N LYS A 106 4.85 -7.65 -6.73
CA LYS A 106 5.38 -9.01 -6.61
C LYS A 106 5.94 -9.28 -5.22
N ALA A 107 6.61 -8.30 -4.62
CA ALA A 107 7.15 -8.42 -3.27
C ALA A 107 6.03 -8.60 -2.25
N VAL A 108 4.94 -7.85 -2.35
CA VAL A 108 3.78 -8.01 -1.46
C VAL A 108 3.25 -9.44 -1.52
N LYS A 109 3.11 -9.98 -2.72
CA LYS A 109 2.67 -11.38 -2.91
C LYS A 109 3.68 -12.37 -2.32
N ALA A 110 4.98 -12.08 -2.44
CA ALA A 110 6.03 -12.92 -1.87
C ALA A 110 5.99 -12.92 -0.34
N PHE A 111 5.53 -11.84 0.28
CA PHE A 111 5.24 -11.80 1.72
C PHE A 111 3.96 -12.55 2.08
N ASN A 112 3.27 -13.12 1.10
CA ASN A 112 2.00 -13.83 1.27
C ASN A 112 0.88 -12.91 1.79
N LEU A 113 0.87 -11.68 1.31
CA LEU A 113 -0.13 -10.69 1.68
C LEU A 113 -1.02 -10.35 0.47
N PRO A 114 -2.32 -10.13 0.68
CA PRO A 114 -3.18 -9.58 -0.37
C PRO A 114 -2.67 -8.24 -0.85
N SER A 115 -2.62 -8.10 -2.17
CA SER A 115 -2.30 -6.85 -2.86
C SER A 115 -3.56 -6.41 -3.60
N ILE A 116 -4.12 -5.28 -3.22
CA ILE A 116 -5.43 -4.84 -3.69
C ILE A 116 -5.30 -3.54 -4.48
N GLU A 117 -5.85 -3.55 -5.67
CA GLU A 117 -6.05 -2.34 -6.48
C GLU A 117 -7.32 -2.52 -7.30
N GLN A 118 -7.93 -1.41 -7.68
CA GLN A 118 -9.14 -1.46 -8.51
C GLN A 118 -9.09 -0.33 -9.53
N ILE A 119 -9.34 -0.67 -10.78
CA ILE A 119 -9.34 0.30 -11.89
C ILE A 119 -10.26 1.46 -11.56
N ASN A 120 -9.81 2.68 -11.86
CA ASN A 120 -10.49 3.96 -11.66
C ASN A 120 -10.51 4.47 -10.22
N TYR A 121 -9.93 3.74 -9.25
CA TYR A 121 -9.93 4.17 -7.85
C TYR A 121 -8.53 4.41 -7.32
N GLU A 122 -8.43 5.36 -6.41
CA GLU A 122 -7.21 5.58 -5.64
C GLU A 122 -7.19 4.67 -4.41
N ALA A 123 -6.00 4.47 -3.84
CA ALA A 123 -5.84 3.70 -2.60
C ALA A 123 -6.71 4.27 -1.48
N ASP A 124 -6.79 5.58 -1.35
CA ASP A 124 -7.60 6.23 -0.30
C ASP A 124 -9.08 5.87 -0.40
N ASP A 125 -9.62 5.76 -1.62
CA ASP A 125 -11.00 5.33 -1.84
C ASP A 125 -11.24 3.91 -1.33
N LEU A 126 -10.30 3.02 -1.64
CA LEU A 126 -10.38 1.62 -1.25
C LEU A 126 -10.19 1.47 0.26
N LEU A 127 -9.24 2.20 0.84
CA LEU A 127 -9.02 2.19 2.29
C LEU A 127 -10.28 2.60 3.04
N ALA A 128 -10.90 3.71 2.63
CA ALA A 128 -12.12 4.19 3.26
C ALA A 128 -13.27 3.19 3.11
N THR A 129 -13.44 2.63 1.92
CA THR A 129 -14.52 1.67 1.65
C THR A 129 -14.36 0.40 2.46
N TYR A 130 -13.19 -0.19 2.46
CA TYR A 130 -12.93 -1.40 3.25
C TYR A 130 -13.06 -1.14 4.74
N ALA A 131 -12.55 0.00 5.22
CA ALA A 131 -12.67 0.35 6.64
C ALA A 131 -14.13 0.43 7.06
N GLN A 132 -14.98 1.09 6.28
CA GLN A 132 -16.41 1.19 6.58
C GLN A 132 -17.08 -0.19 6.60
N GLN A 133 -16.78 -1.04 5.63
CA GLN A 133 -17.34 -2.39 5.59
C GLN A 133 -16.92 -3.23 6.79
N ILE A 134 -15.65 -3.15 7.17
CA ILE A 134 -15.13 -3.90 8.33
C ILE A 134 -15.79 -3.44 9.61
N ILE A 135 -15.93 -2.13 9.80
CA ILE A 135 -16.57 -1.56 10.98
C ILE A 135 -18.05 -2.00 11.07
N LYS A 136 -18.76 -2.00 9.94
CA LYS A 136 -20.16 -2.46 9.90
C LYS A 136 -20.30 -3.91 10.33
N LEU A 137 -19.29 -4.74 10.06
CA LEU A 137 -19.28 -6.14 10.48
C LEU A 137 -18.87 -6.32 11.93
N GLY A 138 -18.56 -5.24 12.62
CA GLY A 138 -18.19 -5.26 14.03
C GLY A 138 -16.73 -5.57 14.31
N ALA A 139 -15.91 -5.72 13.28
CA ALA A 139 -14.48 -5.97 13.42
C ALA A 139 -13.70 -4.67 13.57
N LYS A 140 -12.45 -4.79 13.99
CA LYS A 140 -11.54 -3.65 14.18
C LYS A 140 -10.70 -3.45 12.93
N VAL A 141 -10.39 -2.20 12.62
CA VAL A 141 -9.51 -1.85 11.50
C VAL A 141 -8.47 -0.82 11.94
N THR A 142 -7.24 -1.03 11.50
CA THR A 142 -6.15 -0.06 11.66
C THR A 142 -5.64 0.28 10.27
N ILE A 143 -5.63 1.57 9.93
CA ILE A 143 -5.09 2.05 8.67
C ILE A 143 -3.66 2.51 8.92
N ILE A 144 -2.74 2.01 8.10
CA ILE A 144 -1.32 2.34 8.20
C ILE A 144 -0.94 3.16 6.97
N SER A 145 -0.61 4.41 7.19
CA SER A 145 -0.30 5.35 6.12
C SER A 145 0.87 6.23 6.53
N SER A 146 1.61 6.69 5.54
CA SER A 146 2.61 7.73 5.71
C SER A 146 2.02 9.14 5.55
N ASP A 147 0.76 9.22 5.15
CA ASP A 147 0.05 10.48 4.99
C ASP A 147 -0.35 11.03 6.36
N LYS A 148 -0.25 12.34 6.52
CA LYS A 148 -0.65 13.03 7.76
C LYS A 148 -2.16 13.18 7.89
N ASP A 149 -2.87 13.09 6.78
CA ASP A 149 -4.32 13.24 6.73
C ASP A 149 -5.04 11.90 6.83
#